data_23693947c663460dee486212032b5c63
#
_entry.id   23693947c663460dee486212032b5c63
#
_cell.length_a   1.000
_cell.length_b   1.000
_cell.length_c   1.000
_cell.angle_alpha   90.00
_cell.angle_beta   90.00
_cell.angle_gamma   90.00
#
_symmetry.space_group_name_H-M   'P 1'
#
loop_
_entity.id
_entity.type
_entity.pdbx_description
1 polymer ?
#
loop_
_entity_poly.entity_id
_entity_poly.type
_entity_poly.pdbx_seq_one_letter_code
_entity_poly.pdbx_strand_id
1 'polypeptide(L)'
;QISFQEEGIYKVHIVHKNGYEEIRQVMVELNNPTTAKITAGAYTPGAWSKKNVVLEAYGAKAVSDIQFYEYKIGQDEWKQMKNNKLEISKDFDELVYIRAVSKAGREGVISQIPVRVWKQKPELAKIQCDQEPIGGWYSKIPVFSYDLKEKEGPQVHLYAQLTDLKTKEIL
;
A
#
# COMPACT_ATOMS: atom_id res chain seq x y z
N GLN A 1 23.99 24.70 34.95
CA GLN A 1 23.64 23.86 33.78
C GLN A 1 22.78 22.69 34.26
N ILE A 2 21.67 22.39 33.59
CA ILE A 2 20.79 21.26 33.85
C ILE A 2 20.78 20.40 32.60
N SER A 3 20.92 19.07 32.76
CA SER A 3 20.79 18.10 31.66
C SER A 3 19.72 17.07 31.99
N PHE A 4 18.94 16.68 31.00
CA PHE A 4 17.91 15.67 31.14
C PHE A 4 18.39 14.37 30.46
N GLN A 5 18.44 13.27 31.22
CA GLN A 5 18.98 11.97 30.77
C GLN A 5 17.86 10.99 30.33
N GLU A 6 16.62 11.29 30.69
CA GLU A 6 15.46 10.45 30.39
C GLU A 6 14.43 11.26 29.59
N GLU A 7 13.61 10.56 28.83
CA GLU A 7 12.51 11.20 28.14
C GLU A 7 11.33 11.44 29.08
N GLY A 8 10.59 12.53 28.82
CA GLY A 8 9.44 12.90 29.63
C GLY A 8 9.14 14.38 29.58
N ILE A 9 8.20 14.77 30.41
CA ILE A 9 7.78 16.15 30.57
C ILE A 9 8.29 16.67 31.91
N TYR A 10 9.18 17.63 31.89
CA TYR A 10 9.81 18.21 33.06
C TYR A 10 9.21 19.58 33.34
N LYS A 11 9.04 19.89 34.63
CA LYS A 11 8.75 21.26 35.11
C LYS A 11 10.02 21.81 35.71
N VAL A 12 10.62 22.81 35.08
CA VAL A 12 11.79 23.52 35.58
C VAL A 12 11.30 24.74 36.36
N HIS A 13 11.60 24.76 37.67
CA HIS A 13 11.27 25.84 38.56
C HIS A 13 12.46 26.78 38.68
N ILE A 14 12.30 28.01 38.24
CA ILE A 14 13.36 29.03 38.23
C ILE A 14 13.02 30.02 39.32
N VAL A 15 13.92 30.16 40.30
CA VAL A 15 13.77 31.08 41.41
C VAL A 15 14.84 32.17 41.30
N HIS A 16 14.40 33.40 41.17
CA HIS A 16 15.29 34.58 41.13
C HIS A 16 15.67 35.03 42.53
N LYS A 17 16.82 35.64 42.68
CA LYS A 17 17.33 36.12 43.97
C LYS A 17 16.41 37.17 44.65
N ASN A 18 15.55 37.86 43.90
CA ASN A 18 14.57 38.80 44.39
C ASN A 18 13.22 38.17 44.81
N GLY A 19 13.15 36.82 44.83
CA GLY A 19 11.94 36.08 45.18
C GLY A 19 10.94 35.89 44.04
N TYR A 20 11.24 36.34 42.83
CA TYR A 20 10.40 36.04 41.65
C TYR A 20 10.58 34.57 41.23
N GLU A 21 9.46 33.90 40.92
CA GLU A 21 9.45 32.50 40.50
C GLU A 21 8.84 32.33 39.11
N GLU A 22 9.42 31.47 38.33
CA GLU A 22 8.91 31.09 36.99
C GLU A 22 8.94 29.57 36.82
N ILE A 23 7.86 28.99 36.27
CA ILE A 23 7.83 27.58 35.94
C ILE A 23 7.85 27.43 34.41
N ARG A 24 8.82 26.69 33.91
CA ARG A 24 8.95 26.32 32.50
C ARG A 24 8.72 24.84 32.31
N GLN A 25 7.97 24.46 31.31
CA GLN A 25 7.84 23.08 30.91
C GLN A 25 8.86 22.78 29.81
N VAL A 26 9.61 21.69 29.98
CA VAL A 26 10.56 21.17 29.01
C VAL A 26 10.13 19.75 28.65
N MET A 27 9.95 19.48 27.38
CA MET A 27 9.64 18.14 26.87
C MET A 27 10.88 17.55 26.23
N VAL A 28 11.24 16.34 26.66
CA VAL A 28 12.40 15.60 26.18
C VAL A 28 11.92 14.30 25.56
N GLU A 29 12.24 14.07 24.29
CA GLU A 29 12.00 12.83 23.57
C GLU A 29 13.32 12.30 23.03
N LEU A 30 13.74 11.13 23.50
CA LEU A 30 15.02 10.50 23.14
C LEU A 30 14.81 9.28 22.23
N ASN A 31 13.67 8.61 22.33
CA ASN A 31 13.34 7.43 21.56
C ASN A 31 12.52 7.78 20.31
N ASN A 32 12.65 6.95 19.29
CA ASN A 32 11.84 7.08 18.09
C ASN A 32 10.39 6.65 18.35
N PRO A 33 9.40 7.19 17.63
CA PRO A 33 8.04 6.69 17.68
C PRO A 33 7.95 5.18 17.45
N THR A 34 7.01 4.53 18.12
CA THR A 34 6.76 3.10 17.91
C THR A 34 6.27 2.82 16.49
N THR A 35 6.38 1.56 16.08
CA THR A 35 5.93 1.10 14.75
C THR A 35 4.47 1.44 14.50
N ALA A 36 4.18 2.04 13.35
CA ALA A 36 2.83 2.29 12.88
C ALA A 36 2.15 0.96 12.49
N LYS A 37 0.88 0.81 12.83
CA LYS A 37 0.02 -0.24 12.29
C LYS A 37 -0.57 0.23 10.96
N ILE A 38 -0.77 -0.70 10.02
CA ILE A 38 -1.37 -0.42 8.71
C ILE A 38 -2.63 -1.28 8.59
N THR A 39 -3.75 -0.66 8.23
CA THR A 39 -4.93 -1.38 7.75
C THR A 39 -5.16 -1.07 6.28
N ALA A 40 -5.65 -2.06 5.55
CA ALA A 40 -5.99 -1.95 4.13
C ALA A 40 -7.48 -2.30 3.87
N GLY A 41 -8.31 -2.23 4.91
CA GLY A 41 -9.72 -2.59 4.85
C GLY A 41 -9.90 -4.07 4.43
N ALA A 42 -10.66 -4.30 3.37
CA ALA A 42 -10.90 -5.65 2.85
C ALA A 42 -9.80 -6.16 1.89
N TYR A 43 -8.73 -5.38 1.65
CA TYR A 43 -7.63 -5.78 0.78
C TYR A 43 -6.70 -6.74 1.52
N THR A 44 -6.39 -7.88 0.89
CA THR A 44 -5.38 -8.81 1.40
C THR A 44 -4.00 -8.40 0.88
N PRO A 45 -3.02 -8.08 1.75
CA PRO A 45 -1.68 -7.68 1.33
C PRO A 45 -1.04 -8.65 0.33
N GLY A 46 -0.54 -8.12 -0.78
CA GLY A 46 0.08 -8.88 -1.85
C GLY A 46 -0.88 -9.58 -2.84
N ALA A 47 -2.17 -9.58 -2.58
CA ALA A 47 -3.15 -10.07 -3.56
C ALA A 47 -3.42 -9.03 -4.66
N TRP A 48 -3.70 -9.49 -5.88
CA TRP A 48 -4.12 -8.63 -6.97
C TRP A 48 -5.52 -8.06 -6.75
N SER A 49 -5.67 -6.75 -6.91
CA SER A 49 -6.94 -6.03 -6.80
C SER A 49 -7.26 -5.27 -8.08
N LYS A 50 -8.48 -5.37 -8.56
CA LYS A 50 -9.03 -4.51 -9.63
C LYS A 50 -9.65 -3.22 -9.10
N LYS A 51 -9.72 -3.07 -7.76
CA LYS A 51 -10.27 -1.89 -7.07
C LYS A 51 -9.13 -1.06 -6.49
N ASN A 52 -9.43 0.21 -6.20
CA ASN A 52 -8.51 1.04 -5.42
C ASN A 52 -8.22 0.37 -4.07
N VAL A 53 -6.98 0.53 -3.62
CA VAL A 53 -6.55 0.11 -2.28
C VAL A 53 -6.32 1.36 -1.45
N VAL A 54 -6.95 1.42 -0.27
CA VAL A 54 -6.75 2.51 0.68
C VAL A 54 -6.02 1.95 1.89
N LEU A 55 -4.83 2.47 2.13
CA LEU A 55 -4.04 2.18 3.32
C LEU A 55 -4.30 3.25 4.37
N GLU A 56 -4.47 2.86 5.62
CA GLU A 56 -4.60 3.78 6.75
C GLU A 56 -3.57 3.43 7.83
N ALA A 57 -2.79 4.43 8.26
CA ALA A 57 -1.78 4.29 9.30
C ALA A 57 -2.33 4.76 10.64
N TYR A 58 -2.01 4.01 11.72
CA TYR A 58 -2.49 4.33 13.07
C TYR A 58 -1.63 3.69 14.16
N GLY A 59 -1.91 4.06 15.41
CA GLY A 59 -1.48 3.34 16.61
C GLY A 59 0.00 3.48 16.98
N ALA A 60 0.80 4.27 16.25
CA ALA A 60 2.14 4.63 16.72
C ALA A 60 2.04 5.55 17.95
N LYS A 61 3.05 5.50 18.82
CA LYS A 61 3.14 6.31 20.04
C LYS A 61 4.49 6.98 20.13
N ALA A 62 4.52 8.17 20.68
CA ALA A 62 5.70 8.95 20.99
C ALA A 62 5.44 9.79 22.27
N VAL A 63 6.48 10.23 22.96
CA VAL A 63 6.32 11.09 24.16
C VAL A 63 5.70 12.43 23.81
N SER A 64 6.08 13.02 22.67
CA SER A 64 5.57 14.29 22.19
C SER A 64 4.29 14.18 21.36
N ASP A 65 3.65 13.02 21.30
CA ASP A 65 2.59 12.61 20.38
C ASP A 65 3.05 12.47 18.92
N ILE A 66 2.21 11.84 18.11
CA ILE A 66 2.43 11.75 16.67
C ILE A 66 1.91 13.01 16.00
N GLN A 67 2.74 13.60 15.15
CA GLN A 67 2.37 14.77 14.36
C GLN A 67 1.67 14.35 13.06
N PHE A 68 2.26 13.38 12.34
CA PHE A 68 1.69 12.81 11.10
C PHE A 68 2.30 11.44 10.81
N TYR A 69 1.72 10.76 9.84
CA TYR A 69 2.32 9.61 9.19
C TYR A 69 2.79 10.00 7.80
N GLU A 70 3.86 9.36 7.35
CA GLU A 70 4.37 9.52 6.01
C GLU A 70 4.63 8.17 5.36
N TYR A 71 4.65 8.16 4.04
CA TYR A 71 4.87 6.98 3.22
C TYR A 71 5.91 7.25 2.15
N LYS A 72 6.53 6.17 1.66
CA LYS A 72 7.27 6.15 0.40
C LYS A 72 6.99 4.87 -0.37
N ILE A 73 7.21 4.93 -1.69
CA ILE A 73 7.09 3.82 -2.61
C ILE A 73 8.47 3.51 -3.17
N GLY A 74 8.92 2.25 -3.07
CA GLY A 74 10.24 1.87 -3.55
C GLY A 74 11.35 2.77 -3.01
N GLN A 75 12.04 3.49 -3.90
CA GLN A 75 13.14 4.40 -3.58
C GLN A 75 12.73 5.89 -3.57
N ASP A 76 11.44 6.18 -3.69
CA ASP A 76 10.94 7.55 -3.65
C ASP A 76 11.26 8.26 -2.33
N GLU A 77 11.12 9.58 -2.31
CA GLU A 77 11.16 10.38 -1.10
C GLU A 77 9.91 10.17 -0.23
N TRP A 78 10.06 10.42 1.07
CA TRP A 78 8.96 10.39 2.02
C TRP A 78 7.95 11.49 1.74
N LYS A 79 6.66 11.14 1.75
CA LYS A 79 5.53 12.05 1.54
C LYS A 79 4.53 11.91 2.69
N GLN A 80 4.04 13.01 3.20
CA GLN A 80 3.05 13.00 4.27
C GLN A 80 1.73 12.40 3.78
N MET A 81 1.13 11.52 4.60
CA MET A 81 -0.19 10.95 4.35
C MET A 81 -1.28 11.99 4.67
N LYS A 82 -2.26 12.14 3.79
CA LYS A 82 -3.41 13.01 4.04
C LYS A 82 -4.42 12.27 4.94
N ASN A 83 -4.72 12.84 6.09
CA ASN A 83 -5.63 12.22 7.09
C ASN A 83 -5.22 10.77 7.42
N ASN A 84 -3.92 10.50 7.50
CA ASN A 84 -3.35 9.18 7.75
C ASN A 84 -3.71 8.11 6.70
N LYS A 85 -4.15 8.52 5.51
CA LYS A 85 -4.59 7.64 4.43
C LYS A 85 -3.77 7.84 3.16
N LEU A 86 -3.56 6.73 2.45
CA LEU A 86 -2.97 6.69 1.13
C LEU A 86 -3.88 5.85 0.23
N GLU A 87 -4.39 6.45 -0.84
CA GLU A 87 -5.16 5.75 -1.86
C GLU A 87 -4.28 5.40 -3.07
N ILE A 88 -4.29 4.13 -3.45
CA ILE A 88 -3.63 3.61 -4.65
C ILE A 88 -4.72 3.31 -5.66
N SER A 89 -4.80 4.16 -6.69
CA SER A 89 -5.89 4.18 -7.66
C SER A 89 -5.47 3.84 -9.10
N LYS A 90 -4.19 3.61 -9.35
CA LYS A 90 -3.62 3.22 -10.65
C LYS A 90 -3.03 1.82 -10.56
N ASP A 91 -2.63 1.25 -11.70
CA ASP A 91 -1.88 0.01 -11.75
C ASP A 91 -0.60 0.15 -10.93
N PHE A 92 -0.33 -0.86 -10.08
CA PHE A 92 0.68 -0.78 -9.05
C PHE A 92 1.12 -2.18 -8.62
N ASP A 93 2.41 -2.42 -8.47
CA ASP A 93 2.97 -3.66 -7.91
C ASP A 93 4.29 -3.36 -7.17
N GLU A 94 4.16 -2.78 -5.97
CA GLU A 94 5.33 -2.41 -5.18
C GLU A 94 5.07 -2.53 -3.67
N LEU A 95 6.15 -2.39 -2.90
CA LEU A 95 6.09 -2.21 -1.45
C LEU A 95 5.82 -0.75 -1.10
N VAL A 96 4.86 -0.53 -0.24
CA VAL A 96 4.61 0.76 0.39
C VAL A 96 5.21 0.73 1.80
N TYR A 97 6.06 1.69 2.09
CA TYR A 97 6.70 1.90 3.39
C TYR A 97 5.99 3.03 4.12
N ILE A 98 5.71 2.85 5.40
CA ILE A 98 5.01 3.84 6.23
C ILE A 98 5.75 3.97 7.56
N ARG A 99 5.89 5.20 8.05
CA ARG A 99 6.39 5.51 9.38
C ARG A 99 5.62 6.67 10.01
N ALA A 100 5.71 6.78 11.32
CA ALA A 100 5.18 7.91 12.06
C ALA A 100 6.27 8.97 12.26
N VAL A 101 5.88 10.23 12.34
CA VAL A 101 6.76 11.33 12.75
C VAL A 101 6.16 12.00 13.98
N SER A 102 6.95 12.14 15.04
CA SER A 102 6.50 12.77 16.27
C SER A 102 6.51 14.30 16.18
N LYS A 103 5.85 14.98 17.11
CA LYS A 103 5.90 16.46 17.21
C LYS A 103 7.30 16.99 17.51
N ALA A 104 8.19 16.17 18.07
CA ALA A 104 9.60 16.49 18.26
C ALA A 104 10.44 16.29 16.98
N GLY A 105 9.82 15.87 15.86
CA GLY A 105 10.49 15.64 14.59
C GLY A 105 11.24 14.32 14.50
N ARG A 106 11.04 13.39 15.45
CA ARG A 106 11.68 12.07 15.40
C ARG A 106 10.89 11.12 14.48
N GLU A 107 11.64 10.34 13.72
CA GLU A 107 11.11 9.39 12.75
C GLU A 107 10.95 8.00 13.39
N GLY A 108 9.77 7.41 13.20
CA GLY A 108 9.44 6.10 13.76
C GLY A 108 10.00 4.92 12.98
N VAL A 109 9.82 3.74 13.54
CA VAL A 109 10.17 2.48 12.88
C VAL A 109 9.30 2.28 11.64
N ILE A 110 9.94 1.85 10.55
CA ILE A 110 9.27 1.65 9.26
C ILE A 110 8.42 0.37 9.29
N SER A 111 7.15 0.49 8.91
CA SER A 111 6.28 -0.61 8.53
C SER A 111 6.23 -0.73 7.00
N GLN A 112 5.96 -1.92 6.47
CA GLN A 112 5.83 -2.12 5.03
C GLN A 112 4.64 -3.02 4.70
N ILE A 113 4.06 -2.80 3.52
CA ILE A 113 2.95 -3.60 3.01
C ILE A 113 3.07 -3.76 1.49
N PRO A 114 3.01 -4.99 0.93
CA PRO A 114 2.94 -5.20 -0.51
C PRO A 114 1.55 -4.86 -1.01
N VAL A 115 1.49 -4.04 -2.07
CA VAL A 115 0.23 -3.66 -2.72
C VAL A 115 0.31 -3.96 -4.20
N ARG A 116 -0.75 -4.61 -4.71
CA ARG A 116 -0.90 -4.98 -6.12
C ARG A 116 -2.25 -4.55 -6.64
N VAL A 117 -2.27 -3.64 -7.58
CA VAL A 117 -3.49 -3.15 -8.24
C VAL A 117 -3.32 -3.29 -9.73
N TRP A 118 -4.27 -3.95 -10.38
CA TRP A 118 -4.31 -4.07 -11.83
C TRP A 118 -5.73 -3.87 -12.33
N LYS A 119 -5.95 -2.81 -13.08
CA LYS A 119 -7.28 -2.38 -13.53
C LYS A 119 -7.54 -2.66 -14.99
N GLN A 120 -6.49 -2.96 -15.71
CA GLN A 120 -6.62 -3.26 -17.14
C GLN A 120 -7.28 -4.62 -17.33
N LYS A 121 -8.13 -4.70 -18.35
CA LYS A 121 -8.67 -5.98 -18.79
C LYS A 121 -7.63 -6.66 -19.68
N PRO A 122 -7.45 -7.99 -19.55
CA PRO A 122 -6.61 -8.71 -20.50
C PRO A 122 -7.18 -8.56 -21.91
N GLU A 123 -6.31 -8.20 -22.85
CA GLU A 123 -6.66 -8.11 -24.26
C GLU A 123 -5.89 -9.16 -25.05
N LEU A 124 -6.64 -9.90 -25.88
CA LEU A 124 -6.02 -10.80 -26.85
C LEU A 124 -5.49 -9.98 -28.02
N ALA A 125 -4.18 -10.07 -28.26
CA ALA A 125 -3.56 -9.47 -29.43
C ALA A 125 -3.90 -10.26 -30.68
N LYS A 126 -3.93 -11.59 -30.59
CA LYS A 126 -4.17 -12.48 -31.70
C LYS A 126 -4.71 -13.83 -31.23
N ILE A 127 -5.66 -14.37 -31.94
CA ILE A 127 -6.06 -15.79 -31.90
C ILE A 127 -5.77 -16.37 -33.25
N GLN A 128 -5.05 -17.49 -33.31
CA GLN A 128 -4.73 -18.21 -34.51
C GLN A 128 -5.16 -19.67 -34.36
N CYS A 129 -5.67 -20.24 -35.46
CA CYS A 129 -5.87 -21.66 -35.56
C CYS A 129 -4.81 -22.27 -36.49
N ASP A 130 -4.42 -23.49 -36.23
CA ASP A 130 -3.46 -24.25 -37.04
C ASP A 130 -4.02 -24.69 -38.39
N GLN A 131 -5.31 -24.48 -38.63
CA GLN A 131 -6.01 -24.83 -39.84
C GLN A 131 -7.12 -23.83 -40.19
N GLU A 132 -7.48 -23.76 -41.47
CA GLU A 132 -8.59 -22.92 -41.95
C GLU A 132 -9.89 -23.71 -41.95
N PRO A 133 -11.02 -23.12 -41.52
CA PRO A 133 -12.30 -23.75 -41.56
C PRO A 133 -12.89 -23.77 -43.00
N ILE A 134 -13.57 -24.82 -43.35
CA ILE A 134 -14.32 -24.92 -44.61
C ILE A 134 -15.82 -24.73 -44.33
N GLY A 135 -16.40 -23.65 -44.86
CA GLY A 135 -17.79 -23.31 -44.57
C GLY A 135 -18.09 -23.06 -43.09
N GLY A 136 -17.07 -22.63 -42.32
CA GLY A 136 -17.17 -22.41 -40.88
C GLY A 136 -16.96 -23.65 -40.01
N TRP A 137 -16.61 -24.81 -40.61
CA TRP A 137 -16.40 -26.08 -39.91
C TRP A 137 -14.94 -26.56 -39.98
N TYR A 138 -14.43 -27.10 -38.91
CA TYR A 138 -13.15 -27.81 -38.87
C TYR A 138 -13.36 -29.32 -39.07
N SER A 139 -12.63 -29.93 -39.99
CA SER A 139 -12.70 -31.37 -40.28
C SER A 139 -11.73 -32.21 -39.45
N LYS A 140 -10.85 -31.56 -38.71
CA LYS A 140 -9.90 -32.15 -37.77
C LYS A 140 -9.96 -31.38 -36.45
N ILE A 141 -9.36 -31.91 -35.39
CA ILE A 141 -9.28 -31.21 -34.11
C ILE A 141 -8.46 -29.93 -34.28
N PRO A 142 -9.07 -28.73 -34.14
CA PRO A 142 -8.36 -27.47 -34.30
C PRO A 142 -7.54 -27.17 -33.05
N VAL A 143 -6.32 -26.63 -33.22
CA VAL A 143 -5.49 -26.11 -32.16
C VAL A 143 -5.45 -24.58 -32.26
N PHE A 144 -5.92 -23.92 -31.23
CA PHE A 144 -5.90 -22.47 -31.14
C PHE A 144 -4.70 -22.02 -30.30
N SER A 145 -3.92 -21.10 -30.83
CA SER A 145 -2.91 -20.34 -30.10
C SER A 145 -3.37 -18.89 -29.90
N TYR A 146 -2.90 -18.25 -28.87
CA TYR A 146 -3.24 -16.87 -28.57
C TYR A 146 -2.02 -16.10 -28.05
N ASP A 147 -2.02 -14.80 -28.31
CA ASP A 147 -1.08 -13.85 -27.73
C ASP A 147 -1.85 -12.81 -26.90
N LEU A 148 -1.30 -12.47 -25.75
CA LEU A 148 -1.78 -11.35 -24.93
C LEU A 148 -1.01 -10.08 -25.30
N LYS A 149 -1.70 -8.93 -25.32
CA LYS A 149 -1.05 -7.64 -25.52
C LYS A 149 -0.17 -7.27 -24.34
N GLU A 150 -0.68 -7.49 -23.12
CA GLU A 150 0.02 -7.21 -21.90
C GLU A 150 0.80 -8.45 -21.43
N LYS A 151 2.11 -8.26 -21.18
CA LYS A 151 3.00 -9.30 -20.64
C LYS A 151 3.20 -9.14 -19.12
N GLU A 152 2.76 -8.02 -18.57
CA GLU A 152 2.87 -7.68 -17.15
C GLU A 152 1.50 -7.81 -16.47
N GLY A 153 1.49 -7.93 -15.14
CA GLY A 153 0.27 -8.02 -14.35
C GLY A 153 -0.08 -9.43 -13.87
N PRO A 154 -1.32 -9.64 -13.43
CA PRO A 154 -1.77 -10.93 -12.91
C PRO A 154 -1.83 -12.00 -14.00
N GLN A 155 -1.61 -13.25 -13.61
CA GLN A 155 -1.72 -14.40 -14.52
C GLN A 155 -3.13 -14.46 -15.14
N VAL A 156 -3.18 -14.66 -16.45
CA VAL A 156 -4.44 -14.79 -17.21
C VAL A 156 -4.72 -16.27 -17.46
N HIS A 157 -5.95 -16.68 -17.19
CA HIS A 157 -6.46 -18.01 -17.53
C HIS A 157 -7.42 -17.92 -18.71
N LEU A 158 -7.20 -18.75 -19.70
CA LEU A 158 -8.09 -18.87 -20.86
C LEU A 158 -9.03 -20.08 -20.65
N TYR A 159 -10.31 -19.87 -20.89
CA TYR A 159 -11.33 -20.91 -20.83
C TYR A 159 -12.00 -21.04 -22.20
N ALA A 160 -12.16 -22.27 -22.67
CA ALA A 160 -13.01 -22.61 -23.81
C ALA A 160 -14.31 -23.22 -23.27
N GLN A 161 -15.42 -22.82 -23.85
CA GLN A 161 -16.74 -23.35 -23.51
C GLN A 161 -17.32 -24.04 -24.75
N LEU A 162 -17.68 -25.30 -24.60
CA LEU A 162 -18.40 -26.02 -25.63
C LEU A 162 -19.93 -25.91 -25.38
N THR A 163 -20.69 -25.55 -26.38
CA THR A 163 -22.15 -25.45 -26.29
C THR A 163 -22.79 -26.36 -27.34
N ASP A 164 -23.70 -27.21 -26.93
CA ASP A 164 -24.48 -28.01 -27.85
C ASP A 164 -25.37 -27.10 -28.71
N LEU A 165 -25.31 -27.26 -30.03
CA LEU A 165 -26.04 -26.39 -30.96
C LEU A 165 -27.58 -26.60 -30.95
N LYS A 166 -28.04 -27.76 -30.50
CA LYS A 166 -29.46 -28.10 -30.46
C LYS A 166 -30.09 -27.76 -29.11
N THR A 167 -29.49 -28.20 -28.03
CA THR A 167 -30.03 -28.01 -26.68
C THR A 167 -29.66 -26.67 -26.09
N LYS A 168 -28.58 -26.01 -26.58
CA LYS A 168 -27.97 -24.80 -26.00
C LYS A 168 -27.38 -25.02 -24.61
N GLU A 169 -27.24 -26.23 -24.21
CA GLU A 169 -26.59 -26.58 -22.94
C GLU A 169 -25.06 -26.47 -23.05
N ILE A 170 -24.42 -26.11 -21.97
CA ILE A 170 -22.98 -26.10 -21.84
C ILE A 170 -22.55 -27.54 -21.52
N LEU A 171 -21.64 -28.07 -22.32
CA LEU A 171 -21.09 -29.41 -22.18
C LEU A 171 -19.78 -29.41 -21.41
#